data_625f07b673369cb1e3d2055d970ade00
#
_entry.id   625f07b673369cb1e3d2055d970ade00
#
_cell.length_a   1.000
_cell.length_b   1.000
_cell.length_c   1.000
_cell.angle_alpha   90.00
_cell.angle_beta   90.00
_cell.angle_gamma   90.00
#
_symmetry.space_group_name_H-M   'P 1'
#
loop_
_entity.id
_entity.type
_entity.pdbx_description
1 polymer ?
#
loop_
_entity_poly.entity_id
_entity_poly.type
_entity_poly.pdbx_seq_one_letter_code
_entity_poly.pdbx_strand_id
1 'polypeptide(L)'
;MRLRPFTEPDLELFERFATDPALSEPFGWVGFMPPGGYRKRWEQDGLLGSIPYCLAVVTIDDDALVGWVDWRETERPGRGAWEIGVLIVPEMRGRGAGTAAQRLLVEYLFSTTTAFRIWAATEAENIAEQRALERSGFSQEGRLRGTHFRDGQWRDSFIYGIIRDDISGSSPAA
;
A
#
# COMPACT_ATOMS: atom_id res chain seq x y z
N MET A 1 6.11 8.31 11.82
CA MET A 1 6.25 6.95 11.24
C MET A 1 7.43 6.94 10.29
N ARG A 2 7.99 5.77 10.04
CA ARG A 2 9.05 5.52 9.05
C ARG A 2 8.83 4.17 8.35
N LEU A 3 9.47 3.99 7.21
CA LEU A 3 9.56 2.69 6.52
C LEU A 3 10.86 2.00 6.88
N ARG A 4 10.82 0.67 7.03
CA ARG A 4 12.00 -0.17 7.12
C ARG A 4 11.75 -1.57 6.52
N PRO A 5 12.81 -2.32 6.17
CA PRO A 5 12.66 -3.74 5.86
C PRO A 5 11.99 -4.50 7.02
N PHE A 6 11.32 -5.59 6.67
CA PHE A 6 10.72 -6.50 7.66
C PHE A 6 11.79 -7.22 8.46
N THR A 7 11.52 -7.41 9.74
CA THR A 7 12.25 -8.29 10.63
C THR A 7 11.43 -9.55 10.93
N GLU A 8 12.05 -10.59 11.46
CA GLU A 8 11.36 -11.86 11.73
C GLU A 8 10.11 -11.70 12.62
N PRO A 9 10.13 -10.92 13.71
CA PRO A 9 8.94 -10.71 14.53
C PRO A 9 7.76 -10.08 13.79
N ASP A 10 8.01 -9.25 12.77
CA ASP A 10 6.96 -8.58 12.00
C ASP A 10 6.14 -9.57 11.17
N LEU A 11 6.68 -10.75 10.86
CA LEU A 11 6.03 -11.75 10.01
C LEU A 11 4.75 -12.30 10.62
N GLU A 12 4.60 -12.23 11.95
CA GLU A 12 3.37 -12.60 12.63
C GLU A 12 2.16 -11.83 12.07
N LEU A 13 2.34 -10.55 11.70
CA LEU A 13 1.27 -9.76 11.11
C LEU A 13 0.76 -10.36 9.79
N PHE A 14 1.67 -10.85 8.93
CA PHE A 14 1.26 -11.51 7.68
C PHE A 14 0.55 -12.85 7.93
N GLU A 15 0.99 -13.61 8.92
CA GLU A 15 0.36 -14.89 9.28
C GLU A 15 -1.07 -14.65 9.79
N ARG A 16 -1.25 -13.64 10.62
CA ARG A 16 -2.58 -13.21 11.08
C ARG A 16 -3.43 -12.70 9.92
N PHE A 17 -2.87 -11.87 9.05
CA PHE A 17 -3.58 -11.35 7.86
C PHE A 17 -4.03 -12.48 6.92
N ALA A 18 -3.25 -13.54 6.79
CA ALA A 18 -3.57 -14.69 5.96
C ALA A 18 -4.74 -15.54 6.49
N THR A 19 -5.02 -15.46 7.80
CA THR A 19 -5.93 -16.36 8.50
C THR A 19 -7.07 -15.68 9.27
N ASP A 20 -6.95 -14.36 9.51
CA ASP A 20 -7.94 -13.58 10.28
C ASP A 20 -8.59 -12.49 9.41
N PRO A 21 -9.87 -12.67 9.00
CA PRO A 21 -10.60 -11.66 8.23
C PRO A 21 -10.65 -10.29 8.92
N ALA A 22 -10.73 -10.24 10.26
CA ALA A 22 -10.92 -9.00 11.00
C ALA A 22 -9.78 -7.99 10.80
N LEU A 23 -8.58 -8.45 10.43
CA LEU A 23 -7.46 -7.56 10.15
C LEU A 23 -7.63 -6.75 8.87
N SER A 24 -8.31 -7.32 7.88
CA SER A 24 -8.47 -6.73 6.54
C SER A 24 -9.88 -6.22 6.25
N GLU A 25 -10.85 -6.62 7.06
CA GLU A 25 -12.23 -6.13 6.88
C GLU A 25 -12.32 -4.59 7.03
N PRO A 26 -13.30 -3.97 6.32
CA PRO A 26 -14.26 -4.61 5.40
C PRO A 26 -13.77 -4.76 3.95
N PHE A 27 -12.61 -4.22 3.56
CA PHE A 27 -12.26 -4.06 2.15
C PHE A 27 -11.09 -4.92 1.64
N GLY A 28 -10.23 -5.40 2.52
CA GLY A 28 -8.99 -6.06 2.15
C GLY A 28 -9.01 -7.60 2.17
N TRP A 29 -10.12 -8.22 2.59
CA TRP A 29 -10.18 -9.67 2.70
C TRP A 29 -10.34 -10.33 1.33
N VAL A 30 -9.37 -11.15 0.96
CA VAL A 30 -9.33 -11.89 -0.32
C VAL A 30 -9.49 -13.41 -0.14
N GLY A 31 -9.84 -13.86 1.07
CA GLY A 31 -9.90 -15.27 1.42
C GLY A 31 -8.66 -15.75 2.19
N PHE A 32 -8.71 -16.99 2.66
CA PHE A 32 -7.59 -17.62 3.35
C PHE A 32 -6.41 -17.81 2.41
N MET A 33 -5.23 -17.43 2.87
CA MET A 33 -3.97 -17.64 2.15
C MET A 33 -3.14 -18.72 2.85
N PRO A 34 -2.23 -19.42 2.14
CA PRO A 34 -1.37 -20.41 2.76
C PRO A 34 -0.53 -19.79 3.88
N PRO A 35 -0.57 -20.33 5.11
CA PRO A 35 0.28 -19.87 6.19
C PRO A 35 1.76 -20.07 5.82
N GLY A 36 2.62 -19.18 6.28
CA GLY A 36 4.05 -19.24 6.02
C GLY A 36 4.49 -18.80 4.62
N GLY A 37 3.57 -18.39 3.73
CA GLY A 37 3.93 -17.91 2.38
C GLY A 37 4.82 -16.68 2.41
N TYR A 38 4.49 -15.71 3.25
CA TYR A 38 5.29 -14.49 3.44
C TYR A 38 6.62 -14.78 4.15
N ARG A 39 6.65 -15.68 5.15
CA ARG A 39 7.88 -16.11 5.82
C ARG A 39 8.87 -16.71 4.82
N LYS A 40 8.43 -17.64 3.98
CA LYS A 40 9.27 -18.25 2.94
C LYS A 40 9.87 -17.22 1.99
N ARG A 41 9.08 -16.22 1.57
CA ARG A 41 9.58 -15.13 0.73
C ARG A 41 10.59 -14.25 1.46
N TRP A 42 10.29 -13.92 2.73
CA TRP A 42 11.20 -13.13 3.55
C TRP A 42 12.55 -13.82 3.77
N GLU A 43 12.55 -15.12 4.04
CA GLU A 43 13.78 -15.93 4.16
C GLU A 43 14.57 -15.96 2.85
N GLN A 44 13.88 -15.90 1.72
CA GLN A 44 14.49 -15.94 0.39
C GLN A 44 15.09 -14.60 -0.04
N ASP A 45 14.39 -13.49 0.20
CA ASP A 45 14.75 -12.21 -0.40
C ASP A 45 14.39 -10.97 0.45
N GLY A 46 14.00 -11.15 1.70
CA GLY A 46 13.62 -10.04 2.59
C GLY A 46 12.35 -9.31 2.17
N LEU A 47 11.51 -9.87 1.28
CA LEU A 47 10.34 -9.25 0.64
C LEU A 47 10.69 -8.06 -0.28
N LEU A 48 11.95 -7.95 -0.70
CA LEU A 48 12.44 -6.87 -1.56
C LEU A 48 13.07 -7.37 -2.87
N GLY A 49 13.12 -8.69 -3.08
CA GLY A 49 13.67 -9.31 -4.30
C GLY A 49 12.61 -9.80 -5.29
N SER A 50 11.37 -9.98 -4.85
CA SER A 50 10.25 -10.44 -5.68
C SER A 50 8.99 -9.62 -5.44
N ILE A 51 8.15 -9.48 -6.47
CA ILE A 51 6.92 -8.69 -6.42
C ILE A 51 5.76 -9.44 -5.74
N PRO A 52 4.91 -8.73 -4.97
CA PRO A 52 5.05 -7.32 -4.62
C PRO A 52 6.20 -7.10 -3.64
N TYR A 53 6.95 -6.01 -3.81
CA TYR A 53 7.92 -5.55 -2.82
C TYR A 53 7.19 -5.02 -1.60
N CYS A 54 7.73 -5.25 -0.39
CA CYS A 54 7.06 -4.82 0.84
C CYS A 54 8.03 -4.15 1.82
N LEU A 55 7.56 -3.10 2.51
CA LEU A 55 8.23 -2.50 3.65
C LEU A 55 7.27 -2.39 4.84
N ALA A 56 7.79 -2.59 6.03
CA ALA A 56 7.09 -2.34 7.27
C ALA A 56 6.90 -0.84 7.49
N VAL A 57 5.72 -0.46 7.96
CA VAL A 57 5.42 0.87 8.49
C VAL A 57 5.48 0.79 10.00
N VAL A 58 6.36 1.59 10.61
CA VAL A 58 6.57 1.56 12.06
C VAL A 58 6.52 2.96 12.67
N THR A 59 6.24 3.02 13.96
CA THR A 59 6.40 4.25 14.74
C THR A 59 7.86 4.67 14.83
N ILE A 60 8.14 5.95 15.09
CA ILE A 60 9.51 6.46 15.25
C ILE A 60 10.02 6.16 16.65
N ASP A 61 9.16 6.26 17.65
CA ASP A 61 9.56 6.28 19.06
C ASP A 61 9.96 4.89 19.60
N ASP A 62 9.19 3.88 19.25
CA ASP A 62 9.34 2.51 19.81
C ASP A 62 9.43 1.41 18.76
N ASP A 63 9.49 1.78 17.46
CA ASP A 63 9.56 0.85 16.33
C ASP A 63 8.39 -0.14 16.22
N ALA A 64 7.25 0.20 16.86
CA ALA A 64 6.06 -0.63 16.84
C ALA A 64 5.47 -0.73 15.43
N LEU A 65 5.13 -1.96 15.03
CA LEU A 65 4.56 -2.23 13.71
C LEU A 65 3.15 -1.64 13.60
N VAL A 66 2.95 -0.77 12.62
CA VAL A 66 1.69 -0.09 12.31
C VAL A 66 0.97 -0.74 11.13
N GLY A 67 1.71 -1.41 10.29
CA GLY A 67 1.22 -2.03 9.06
C GLY A 67 2.33 -2.22 8.05
N TRP A 68 1.97 -2.29 6.79
CA TRP A 68 2.94 -2.34 5.70
C TRP A 68 2.48 -1.53 4.50
N VAL A 69 3.43 -1.25 3.63
CA VAL A 69 3.21 -0.80 2.26
C VAL A 69 3.79 -1.83 1.30
N ASP A 70 3.16 -1.98 0.17
CA ASP A 70 3.66 -2.81 -0.91
C ASP A 70 3.58 -2.09 -2.24
N TRP A 71 4.41 -2.53 -3.19
CA TRP A 71 4.38 -1.98 -4.55
C TRP A 71 4.82 -3.00 -5.57
N ARG A 72 4.39 -2.79 -6.79
CA ARG A 72 4.78 -3.59 -7.95
C ARG A 72 4.84 -2.73 -9.19
N GLU A 73 5.81 -2.99 -10.05
CA GLU A 73 5.83 -2.40 -11.37
C GLU A 73 4.69 -3.00 -12.20
N THR A 74 3.90 -2.12 -12.80
CA THR A 74 2.76 -2.53 -13.62
C THR A 74 3.06 -2.32 -15.09
N GLU A 75 2.40 -3.12 -15.94
CA GLU A 75 2.60 -3.16 -17.37
C GLU A 75 3.97 -3.75 -17.78
N ARG A 76 4.65 -3.10 -18.73
CA ARG A 76 5.97 -3.58 -19.18
C ARG A 76 7.06 -2.98 -18.29
N PRO A 77 8.01 -3.79 -17.81
CA PRO A 77 9.14 -3.30 -17.05
C PRO A 77 9.85 -2.12 -17.72
N GLY A 78 10.24 -1.12 -16.92
CA GLY A 78 10.94 0.06 -17.41
C GLY A 78 10.07 1.19 -17.94
N ARG A 79 8.73 1.09 -17.84
CA ARG A 79 7.83 2.21 -18.20
C ARG A 79 7.52 3.16 -17.05
N GLY A 80 8.05 2.90 -15.87
CA GLY A 80 8.00 3.82 -14.74
C GLY A 80 6.62 3.96 -14.08
N ALA A 81 5.69 3.02 -14.32
CA ALA A 81 4.39 3.01 -13.67
C ALA A 81 4.38 1.94 -12.55
N TRP A 82 4.02 2.37 -11.34
CA TRP A 82 4.04 1.54 -10.14
C TRP A 82 2.69 1.58 -9.45
N GLU A 83 2.16 0.40 -9.13
CA GLU A 83 0.98 0.26 -8.29
C GLU A 83 1.42 0.11 -6.84
N ILE A 84 0.72 0.79 -5.94
CA ILE A 84 0.97 0.69 -4.49
C ILE A 84 -0.23 0.14 -3.75
N GLY A 85 0.06 -0.54 -2.65
CA GLY A 85 -0.90 -0.98 -1.63
C GLY A 85 -0.47 -0.51 -0.25
N VAL A 86 -1.45 -0.37 0.65
CA VAL A 86 -1.22 -0.08 2.06
C VAL A 86 -2.15 -0.91 2.93
N LEU A 87 -1.63 -1.46 4.00
CA LEU A 87 -2.42 -2.04 5.06
C LEU A 87 -2.01 -1.45 6.40
N ILE A 88 -3.00 -0.99 7.15
CA ILE A 88 -2.81 -0.47 8.52
C ILE A 88 -3.58 -1.37 9.49
N VAL A 89 -2.92 -1.78 10.57
CA VAL A 89 -3.55 -2.56 11.64
C VAL A 89 -4.77 -1.82 12.21
N PRO A 90 -5.85 -2.54 12.60
CA PRO A 90 -7.10 -1.91 13.02
C PRO A 90 -6.93 -0.84 14.10
N GLU A 91 -6.04 -1.07 15.07
CA GLU A 91 -5.79 -0.19 16.21
C GLU A 91 -5.21 1.17 15.82
N MET A 92 -4.59 1.26 14.64
CA MET A 92 -3.94 2.48 14.12
C MET A 92 -4.74 3.17 13.02
N ARG A 93 -5.89 2.61 12.62
CA ARG A 93 -6.78 3.21 11.63
C ARG A 93 -7.43 4.49 12.16
N GLY A 94 -7.88 5.35 11.26
CA GLY A 94 -8.55 6.62 11.62
C GLY A 94 -7.65 7.69 12.23
N ARG A 95 -6.34 7.43 12.37
CA ARG A 95 -5.35 8.35 12.97
C ARG A 95 -4.37 8.96 11.97
N GLY A 96 -4.67 8.87 10.69
CA GLY A 96 -3.80 9.39 9.63
C GLY A 96 -2.65 8.47 9.22
N ALA A 97 -2.55 7.26 9.79
CA ALA A 97 -1.46 6.32 9.52
C ALA A 97 -1.39 5.92 8.04
N GLY A 98 -2.53 5.66 7.38
CA GLY A 98 -2.57 5.34 5.96
C GLY A 98 -2.03 6.47 5.09
N THR A 99 -2.45 7.71 5.33
CA THR A 99 -1.93 8.89 4.63
C THR A 99 -0.42 9.03 4.80
N ALA A 100 0.08 8.88 6.04
CA ALA A 100 1.51 8.98 6.31
C ALA A 100 2.31 7.86 5.62
N ALA A 101 1.81 6.62 5.64
CA ALA A 101 2.44 5.48 5.00
C ALA A 101 2.54 5.66 3.47
N GLN A 102 1.45 6.12 2.83
CA GLN A 102 1.42 6.40 1.40
C GLN A 102 2.40 7.50 1.00
N ARG A 103 2.45 8.60 1.75
CA ARG A 103 3.42 9.69 1.50
C ARG A 103 4.86 9.20 1.59
N LEU A 104 5.19 8.45 2.64
CA LEU A 104 6.52 7.86 2.81
C LEU A 104 6.88 6.93 1.65
N LEU A 105 5.94 6.11 1.18
CA LEU A 105 6.19 5.22 0.05
C LEU A 105 6.36 5.98 -1.27
N VAL A 106 5.53 6.98 -1.53
CA VAL A 106 5.64 7.84 -2.73
C VAL A 106 7.00 8.55 -2.75
N GLU A 107 7.40 9.14 -1.63
CA GLU A 107 8.71 9.78 -1.47
C GLU A 107 9.86 8.78 -1.69
N TYR A 108 9.77 7.60 -1.07
CA TYR A 108 10.75 6.53 -1.27
C TYR A 108 10.87 6.12 -2.73
N LEU A 109 9.76 5.82 -3.40
CA LEU A 109 9.77 5.37 -4.79
C LEU A 109 10.28 6.44 -5.74
N PHE A 110 9.87 7.69 -5.60
CA PHE A 110 10.36 8.76 -6.46
C PHE A 110 11.83 9.13 -6.19
N SER A 111 12.35 8.91 -4.99
CA SER A 111 13.76 9.19 -4.68
C SER A 111 14.70 8.06 -5.06
N THR A 112 14.24 6.80 -5.04
CA THR A 112 15.11 5.63 -5.20
C THR A 112 14.95 4.88 -6.51
N THR A 113 13.91 5.21 -7.30
CA THR A 113 13.61 4.53 -8.56
C THR A 113 13.41 5.52 -9.72
N THR A 114 13.29 4.99 -10.93
CA THR A 114 12.90 5.75 -12.12
C THR A 114 11.39 5.89 -12.29
N ALA A 115 10.60 5.61 -11.24
CA ALA A 115 9.16 5.77 -11.28
C ALA A 115 8.78 7.17 -11.75
N PHE A 116 7.97 7.25 -12.79
CA PHE A 116 7.36 8.50 -13.25
C PHE A 116 5.96 8.67 -12.69
N ARG A 117 5.22 7.54 -12.60
CA ARG A 117 3.84 7.49 -12.15
C ARG A 117 3.67 6.44 -11.05
N ILE A 118 2.94 6.81 -10.02
CA ILE A 118 2.47 5.89 -8.97
C ILE A 118 0.94 5.93 -8.97
N TRP A 119 0.31 4.76 -8.83
CA TRP A 119 -1.14 4.67 -8.80
C TRP A 119 -1.61 3.64 -7.78
N ALA A 120 -2.85 3.78 -7.35
CA ALA A 120 -3.54 2.86 -6.46
C ALA A 120 -4.98 2.69 -6.91
N ALA A 121 -5.57 1.53 -6.63
CA ALA A 121 -7.00 1.29 -6.80
C ALA A 121 -7.64 0.98 -5.45
N THR A 122 -8.84 1.49 -5.23
CA THR A 122 -9.62 1.17 -4.03
C THR A 122 -11.09 1.00 -4.35
N GLU A 123 -11.80 0.16 -3.60
CA GLU A 123 -13.25 0.02 -3.78
C GLU A 123 -13.95 1.38 -3.63
N ALA A 124 -14.97 1.60 -4.45
CA ALA A 124 -15.73 2.85 -4.46
C ALA A 124 -16.45 3.15 -3.13
N GLU A 125 -16.63 2.14 -2.28
CA GLU A 125 -17.21 2.25 -0.94
C GLU A 125 -16.15 2.53 0.16
N ASN A 126 -14.86 2.38 -0.15
CA ASN A 126 -13.76 2.59 0.79
C ASN A 126 -13.40 4.08 0.90
N ILE A 127 -14.29 4.86 1.51
CA ILE A 127 -14.14 6.32 1.66
C ILE A 127 -12.87 6.67 2.47
N ALA A 128 -12.47 5.80 3.40
CA ALA A 128 -11.29 6.06 4.23
C ALA A 128 -10.01 6.06 3.39
N GLU A 129 -9.87 5.09 2.48
CA GLU A 129 -8.71 4.98 1.60
C GLU A 129 -8.72 6.10 0.53
N GLN A 130 -9.88 6.41 -0.05
CA GLN A 130 -10.01 7.54 -0.99
C GLN A 130 -9.48 8.84 -0.39
N ARG A 131 -9.93 9.17 0.83
CA ARG A 131 -9.44 10.35 1.56
C ARG A 131 -7.96 10.28 1.91
N ALA A 132 -7.43 9.08 2.18
CA ALA A 132 -6.01 8.90 2.47
C ALA A 132 -5.17 9.16 1.21
N LEU A 133 -5.58 8.66 0.06
CA LEU A 133 -4.96 8.89 -1.24
C LEU A 133 -4.98 10.38 -1.62
N GLU A 134 -6.14 11.03 -1.55
CA GLU A 134 -6.28 12.46 -1.84
C GLU A 134 -5.39 13.32 -0.96
N ARG A 135 -5.35 13.04 0.36
CA ARG A 135 -4.46 13.74 1.29
C ARG A 135 -2.98 13.44 1.06
N SER A 136 -2.67 12.33 0.40
CA SER A 136 -1.30 11.98 0.02
C SER A 136 -0.88 12.59 -1.31
N GLY A 137 -1.76 13.37 -1.96
CA GLY A 137 -1.47 14.08 -3.21
C GLY A 137 -1.93 13.35 -4.47
N PHE A 138 -2.61 12.22 -4.33
CA PHE A 138 -3.16 11.51 -5.49
C PHE A 138 -4.43 12.19 -6.00
N SER A 139 -4.63 12.17 -7.30
CA SER A 139 -5.85 12.60 -7.98
C SER A 139 -6.65 11.40 -8.46
N GLN A 140 -7.98 11.46 -8.32
CA GLN A 140 -8.85 10.44 -8.88
C GLN A 140 -8.88 10.56 -10.40
N GLU A 141 -8.59 9.48 -11.11
CA GLU A 141 -8.45 9.47 -12.57
C GLU A 141 -9.53 8.66 -13.29
N GLY A 142 -10.18 7.74 -12.58
CA GLY A 142 -11.20 6.93 -13.22
C GLY A 142 -11.96 6.01 -12.27
N ARG A 143 -12.98 5.36 -12.85
CA ARG A 143 -13.79 4.32 -12.21
C ARG A 143 -13.74 3.06 -13.05
N LEU A 144 -13.40 1.96 -12.43
CA LEU A 144 -13.46 0.62 -13.01
C LEU A 144 -14.69 -0.10 -12.47
N ARG A 145 -15.51 -0.63 -13.38
CA ARG A 145 -16.72 -1.35 -12.98
C ARG A 145 -16.43 -2.82 -12.71
N GLY A 146 -16.98 -3.35 -11.60
CA GLY A 146 -16.99 -4.77 -11.31
C GLY A 146 -15.60 -5.38 -11.13
N THR A 147 -14.68 -4.70 -10.47
CA THR A 147 -13.30 -5.16 -10.30
C THR A 147 -13.07 -5.97 -9.03
N HIS A 148 -13.91 -5.81 -8.01
CA HIS A 148 -13.81 -6.55 -6.76
C HIS A 148 -15.08 -7.36 -6.52
N PHE A 149 -14.90 -8.61 -6.10
CA PHE A 149 -16.01 -9.45 -5.66
C PHE A 149 -15.97 -9.58 -4.15
N ARG A 150 -17.00 -9.05 -3.48
CA ARG A 150 -17.12 -9.06 -2.02
C ARG A 150 -18.59 -9.23 -1.62
N ASP A 151 -18.84 -10.08 -0.63
CA ASP A 151 -20.20 -10.36 -0.11
C ASP A 151 -21.20 -10.76 -1.20
N GLY A 152 -20.75 -11.60 -2.14
CA GLY A 152 -21.59 -12.11 -3.21
C GLY A 152 -21.89 -11.09 -4.34
N GLN A 153 -21.25 -9.93 -4.36
CA GLN A 153 -21.51 -8.86 -5.32
C GLN A 153 -20.22 -8.31 -5.94
N TRP A 154 -20.29 -7.93 -7.20
CA TRP A 154 -19.25 -7.17 -7.88
C TRP A 154 -19.30 -5.71 -7.49
N ARG A 155 -18.16 -5.17 -7.06
CA ARG A 155 -17.98 -3.79 -6.63
C ARG A 155 -17.09 -3.06 -7.61
N ASP A 156 -17.33 -1.76 -7.74
CA ASP A 156 -16.50 -0.87 -8.56
C ASP A 156 -15.30 -0.38 -7.76
N SER A 157 -14.25 0.02 -8.48
CA SER A 157 -13.08 0.69 -7.89
C SER A 157 -12.86 2.05 -8.50
N PHE A 158 -12.28 2.95 -7.71
CA PHE A 158 -11.66 4.16 -8.21
C PHE A 158 -10.16 3.96 -8.37
N ILE A 159 -9.61 4.53 -9.45
CA ILE A 159 -8.17 4.64 -9.69
C ILE A 159 -7.73 6.04 -9.30
N TYR A 160 -6.65 6.09 -8.55
CA TYR A 160 -5.95 7.29 -8.13
C TYR A 160 -4.53 7.27 -8.66
N GLY A 161 -4.03 8.40 -9.14
CA GLY A 161 -2.67 8.54 -9.65
C GLY A 161 -1.96 9.77 -9.14
N ILE A 162 -0.63 9.69 -9.07
CA ILE A 162 0.28 10.80 -8.83
C ILE A 162 1.47 10.65 -9.76
N ILE A 163 1.92 11.74 -10.38
CA ILE A 163 3.12 11.74 -11.21
C ILE A 163 4.25 12.52 -10.54
N ARG A 164 5.47 12.26 -10.98
CA ARG A 164 6.67 12.91 -10.41
C ARG A 164 6.58 14.44 -10.43
N ASP A 165 5.99 15.01 -11.48
CA ASP A 165 5.88 16.45 -11.65
C ASP A 165 4.90 17.09 -10.66
N ASP A 166 3.91 16.36 -10.15
CA ASP A 166 2.97 16.84 -9.13
C ASP A 166 3.70 17.20 -7.81
N ILE A 167 4.81 16.51 -7.52
CA ILE A 167 5.61 16.76 -6.32
C ILE A 167 6.66 17.86 -6.59
N SER A 168 7.21 17.88 -7.80
CA SER A 168 8.24 18.86 -8.18
C SER A 168 7.71 20.29 -8.31
N GLY A 169 6.41 20.45 -8.63
CA GLY A 169 5.74 21.74 -8.76
C GLY A 169 5.38 22.41 -7.42
N SER A 170 5.62 21.75 -6.29
CA SER A 170 5.36 22.28 -4.94
C SER A 170 6.51 23.12 -4.37
N SER A 171 7.55 23.44 -5.16
CA SER A 171 8.57 24.39 -4.74
C SER A 171 7.95 25.79 -4.76
N PRO A 172 7.93 26.55 -3.65
CA PRO A 172 7.44 27.93 -3.69
C PRO A 172 8.32 28.70 -4.66
N ALA A 173 7.67 29.37 -5.60
CA ALA A 173 8.34 30.36 -6.44
C ALA A 173 9.09 31.34 -5.53
N ALA A 174 10.39 31.45 -5.72
CA ALA A 174 11.26 32.36 -5.02
C ALA A 174 10.91 33.84 -5.35
#